data_1fc11ca49c840ef384847de18648185f
#
_entry.id   1fc11ca49c840ef384847de18648185f
#
_cell.length_a   1.000
_cell.length_b   1.000
_cell.length_c   1.000
_cell.angle_alpha   90.00
_cell.angle_beta   90.00
_cell.angle_gamma   90.00
#
_symmetry.space_group_name_H-M   'P 1'
#
loop_
_entity.id
_entity.type
_entity.pdbx_description
1 polymer ?
#
loop_
_entity_poly.entity_id
_entity_poly.type
_entity_poly.pdbx_seq_one_letter_code
_entity_poly.pdbx_strand_id
1 'polypeptide(L)'
;MKKILMIISLVSIFLIGIFVCYEEVKANEVNNGYKQVINTFESINSEFKFYNIKANSYIDRHLSKGEMKNICLDIISSLGLEESNIKWIENKNKAQSQVYAQIEEKDKNISIIVANKSKNESYIIVDILENKVYKDIVDIYRVVENSLNIHSDRVDIYTCLAGEYEKKLQVNKYDDILQKILYNMNAKEIDRVEEENFISITAFSKDIKTDYIEYLGNKVNLNIGIRYSENEEKTMIYIATPIIKLDY
;
A
#
# COMPACT_ATOMS: atom_id res chain seq x y z
N MET A 1 -0.99 -6.46 50.90
CA MET A 1 -0.06 -6.17 49.79
C MET A 1 0.10 -7.34 48.81
N LYS A 2 0.52 -8.56 49.20
CA LYS A 2 0.74 -9.69 48.27
C LYS A 2 -0.49 -10.06 47.41
N LYS A 3 -1.72 -10.07 47.98
CA LYS A 3 -2.95 -10.37 47.21
C LYS A 3 -3.29 -9.30 46.16
N ILE A 4 -3.03 -8.02 46.45
CA ILE A 4 -3.26 -6.92 45.52
C ILE A 4 -2.28 -6.98 44.35
N LEU A 5 -0.99 -7.26 44.61
CA LEU A 5 0.02 -7.46 43.59
C LEU A 5 -0.33 -8.64 42.65
N MET A 6 -0.84 -9.74 43.22
CA MET A 6 -1.26 -10.92 42.46
C MET A 6 -2.47 -10.63 41.55
N ILE A 7 -3.43 -9.82 42.03
CA ILE A 7 -4.58 -9.40 41.20
C ILE A 7 -4.12 -8.47 40.07
N ILE A 8 -3.23 -7.50 40.35
CA ILE A 8 -2.69 -6.60 39.32
C ILE A 8 -1.94 -7.41 38.25
N SER A 9 -1.13 -8.39 38.65
CA SER A 9 -0.41 -9.27 37.71
C SER A 9 -1.36 -10.09 36.83
N LEU A 10 -2.44 -10.64 37.39
CA LEU A 10 -3.45 -11.40 36.65
C LEU A 10 -4.19 -10.50 35.65
N VAL A 11 -4.56 -9.28 36.04
CA VAL A 11 -5.23 -8.32 35.16
C VAL A 11 -4.30 -7.88 34.02
N SER A 12 -3.02 -7.64 34.31
CA SER A 12 -2.06 -7.26 33.23
C SER A 12 -1.83 -8.41 32.23
N ILE A 13 -1.74 -9.67 32.68
CA ILE A 13 -1.63 -10.82 31.79
C ILE A 13 -2.88 -10.98 30.92
N PHE A 14 -4.06 -10.77 31.51
CA PHE A 14 -5.33 -10.85 30.78
C PHE A 14 -5.44 -9.73 29.71
N LEU A 15 -5.03 -8.49 30.04
CA LEU A 15 -5.01 -7.37 29.08
C LEU A 15 -4.00 -7.60 27.95
N ILE A 16 -2.81 -8.16 28.25
CA ILE A 16 -1.83 -8.53 27.23
C ILE A 16 -2.41 -9.62 26.31
N GLY A 17 -3.08 -10.63 26.88
CA GLY A 17 -3.73 -11.68 26.11
C GLY A 17 -4.81 -11.14 25.15
N ILE A 18 -5.64 -10.20 25.61
CA ILE A 18 -6.65 -9.55 24.75
C ILE A 18 -5.98 -8.75 23.62
N PHE A 19 -4.90 -8.01 23.94
CA PHE A 19 -4.18 -7.22 22.94
C PHE A 19 -3.56 -8.11 21.86
N VAL A 20 -2.89 -9.19 22.25
CA VAL A 20 -2.30 -10.15 21.30
C VAL A 20 -3.38 -10.78 20.40
N CYS A 21 -4.51 -11.23 21.00
CA CYS A 21 -5.62 -11.77 20.21
C CYS A 21 -6.21 -10.73 19.23
N TYR A 22 -6.31 -9.47 19.64
CA TYR A 22 -6.81 -8.39 18.76
C TYR A 22 -5.90 -8.17 17.57
N GLU A 23 -4.59 -8.11 17.78
CA GLU A 23 -3.59 -7.94 16.71
C GLU A 23 -3.59 -9.14 15.74
N GLU A 24 -3.70 -10.38 16.25
CA GLU A 24 -3.82 -11.57 15.39
C GLU A 24 -5.09 -11.54 14.54
N VAL A 25 -6.23 -11.13 15.10
CA VAL A 25 -7.50 -11.02 14.35
C VAL A 25 -7.37 -9.98 13.25
N LYS A 26 -6.86 -8.78 13.58
CA LYS A 26 -6.64 -7.71 12.60
C LYS A 26 -5.70 -8.17 11.48
N ALA A 27 -4.58 -8.81 11.82
CA ALA A 27 -3.63 -9.34 10.85
C ALA A 27 -4.26 -10.39 9.92
N ASN A 28 -5.11 -11.27 10.45
CA ASN A 28 -5.83 -12.27 9.66
C ASN A 28 -6.88 -11.64 8.73
N GLU A 29 -7.58 -10.62 9.18
CA GLU A 29 -8.57 -9.89 8.34
C GLU A 29 -7.90 -9.19 7.17
N VAL A 30 -6.77 -8.49 7.39
CA VAL A 30 -5.97 -7.87 6.32
C VAL A 30 -5.48 -8.93 5.34
N ASN A 31 -4.95 -10.05 5.84
CA ASN A 31 -4.48 -11.15 5.02
C ASN A 31 -5.59 -11.73 4.13
N ASN A 32 -6.79 -11.92 4.67
CA ASN A 32 -7.93 -12.42 3.92
C ASN A 32 -8.38 -11.44 2.83
N GLY A 33 -8.39 -10.14 3.11
CA GLY A 33 -8.71 -9.11 2.11
C GLY A 33 -7.73 -9.11 0.94
N TYR A 34 -6.43 -9.12 1.19
CA TYR A 34 -5.43 -9.19 0.13
C TYR A 34 -5.43 -10.51 -0.64
N LYS A 35 -5.67 -11.63 0.04
CA LYS A 35 -5.84 -12.92 -0.62
C LYS A 35 -7.00 -12.89 -1.61
N GLN A 36 -8.07 -12.19 -1.27
CA GLN A 36 -9.21 -12.01 -2.16
C GLN A 36 -8.88 -11.10 -3.34
N VAL A 37 -8.08 -10.02 -3.15
CA VAL A 37 -7.56 -9.19 -4.24
C VAL A 37 -6.73 -10.04 -5.21
N ILE A 38 -5.81 -10.86 -4.70
CA ILE A 38 -4.96 -11.75 -5.52
C ILE A 38 -5.83 -12.75 -6.29
N ASN A 39 -6.74 -13.45 -5.63
CA ASN A 39 -7.62 -14.43 -6.27
C ASN A 39 -8.50 -13.77 -7.35
N THR A 40 -8.96 -12.55 -7.10
CA THR A 40 -9.75 -11.78 -8.06
C THR A 40 -8.90 -11.40 -9.26
N PHE A 41 -7.67 -10.93 -9.04
CA PHE A 41 -6.73 -10.63 -10.11
C PHE A 41 -6.42 -11.87 -10.97
N GLU A 42 -6.15 -13.01 -10.36
CA GLU A 42 -5.96 -14.28 -11.09
C GLU A 42 -7.17 -14.66 -11.93
N SER A 43 -8.38 -14.40 -11.42
CA SER A 43 -9.63 -14.79 -12.08
C SER A 43 -9.90 -14.04 -13.38
N ILE A 44 -9.36 -12.84 -13.58
CA ILE A 44 -9.61 -12.01 -14.76
C ILE A 44 -8.71 -12.35 -15.96
N ASN A 45 -7.75 -13.26 -15.78
CA ASN A 45 -6.85 -13.75 -16.83
C ASN A 45 -6.05 -12.63 -17.52
N SER A 46 -5.65 -11.60 -16.79
CA SER A 46 -4.68 -10.61 -17.26
C SER A 46 -3.26 -11.14 -17.02
N GLU A 47 -2.32 -10.75 -17.87
CA GLU A 47 -0.90 -10.98 -17.62
C GLU A 47 -0.42 -10.04 -16.52
N PHE A 48 0.24 -10.55 -15.47
CA PHE A 48 0.77 -9.73 -14.39
C PHE A 48 1.91 -8.84 -14.89
N LYS A 49 1.91 -7.57 -14.52
CA LYS A 49 2.96 -6.60 -14.86
C LYS A 49 3.76 -6.17 -13.67
N PHE A 50 3.08 -5.67 -12.65
CA PHE A 50 3.71 -5.26 -11.39
C PHE A 50 2.69 -5.17 -10.26
N TYR A 51 3.20 -5.16 -9.03
CA TYR A 51 2.48 -4.54 -7.94
C TYR A 51 3.24 -3.31 -7.43
N ASN A 52 2.51 -2.39 -6.85
CA ASN A 52 3.05 -1.22 -6.17
C ASN A 52 2.49 -1.13 -4.75
N ILE A 53 3.37 -0.84 -3.79
CA ILE A 53 3.01 -0.46 -2.43
C ILE A 53 3.57 0.92 -2.19
N LYS A 54 2.70 1.90 -1.96
CA LYS A 54 3.07 3.28 -1.62
C LYS A 54 2.55 3.59 -0.23
N ALA A 55 3.45 3.93 0.69
CA ALA A 55 3.09 4.26 2.06
C ALA A 55 3.53 5.68 2.40
N ASN A 56 2.67 6.39 3.12
CA ASN A 56 2.97 7.71 3.66
C ASN A 56 2.82 7.69 5.19
N SER A 57 3.72 8.34 5.88
CA SER A 57 3.68 8.47 7.33
C SER A 57 4.06 9.87 7.76
N TYR A 58 3.49 10.37 8.85
CA TYR A 58 3.68 11.73 9.34
C TYR A 58 4.26 11.73 10.75
N ILE A 59 5.29 12.54 10.98
CA ILE A 59 5.99 12.67 12.25
C ILE A 59 5.80 14.10 12.75
N ASP A 60 5.24 14.27 13.96
CA ASP A 60 4.90 15.57 14.55
C ASP A 60 6.14 16.24 15.18
N ARG A 61 7.27 16.24 14.46
CA ARG A 61 8.50 16.96 14.83
C ARG A 61 9.40 17.18 13.62
N HIS A 62 10.33 18.12 13.78
CA HIS A 62 11.43 18.31 12.84
C HIS A 62 12.51 17.24 13.05
N LEU A 63 13.04 16.70 11.96
CA LEU A 63 14.09 15.71 11.95
C LEU A 63 15.42 16.33 11.51
N SER A 64 16.49 15.95 12.18
CA SER A 64 17.85 16.19 11.68
C SER A 64 18.16 15.28 10.49
N LYS A 65 19.15 15.63 9.65
CA LYS A 65 19.57 14.80 8.52
C LYS A 65 20.01 13.39 8.98
N GLY A 66 20.66 13.29 10.15
CA GLY A 66 21.07 12.00 10.73
C GLY A 66 19.86 11.12 11.08
N GLU A 67 18.84 11.68 11.74
CA GLU A 67 17.61 10.96 12.08
C GLU A 67 16.88 10.49 10.82
N MET A 68 16.75 11.36 9.78
CA MET A 68 16.16 10.98 8.51
C MET A 68 16.86 9.80 7.86
N LYS A 69 18.22 9.80 7.88
CA LYS A 69 19.00 8.70 7.34
C LYS A 69 18.80 7.41 8.13
N ASN A 70 18.76 7.49 9.45
CA ASN A 70 18.51 6.32 10.30
C ASN A 70 17.11 5.71 10.02
N ILE A 71 16.07 6.54 9.86
CA ILE A 71 14.74 6.07 9.49
C ILE A 71 14.77 5.31 8.15
N CYS A 72 15.48 5.84 7.14
CA CYS A 72 15.65 5.11 5.87
C CYS A 72 16.34 3.75 6.08
N LEU A 73 17.40 3.69 6.89
CA LEU A 73 18.14 2.46 7.18
C LEU A 73 17.27 1.45 7.94
N ASP A 74 16.49 1.90 8.93
CA ASP A 74 15.57 1.04 9.69
C ASP A 74 14.54 0.37 8.76
N ILE A 75 13.95 1.13 7.84
CA ILE A 75 12.97 0.61 6.86
C ILE A 75 13.65 -0.38 5.91
N ILE A 76 14.84 -0.05 5.38
CA ILE A 76 15.60 -0.91 4.46
C ILE A 76 15.97 -2.23 5.15
N SER A 77 16.45 -2.16 6.39
CA SER A 77 16.77 -3.34 7.19
C SER A 77 15.53 -4.20 7.44
N SER A 78 14.38 -3.58 7.75
CA SER A 78 13.11 -4.29 7.94
C SER A 78 12.65 -5.03 6.67
N LEU A 79 12.94 -4.46 5.50
CA LEU A 79 12.67 -5.09 4.20
C LEU A 79 13.68 -6.20 3.85
N GLY A 80 14.67 -6.47 4.71
CA GLY A 80 15.71 -7.48 4.48
C GLY A 80 16.69 -7.12 3.38
N LEU A 81 16.90 -5.84 3.10
CA LEU A 81 17.75 -5.35 2.03
C LEU A 81 19.13 -4.93 2.59
N GLU A 82 20.15 -5.05 1.74
CA GLU A 82 21.53 -4.69 2.11
C GLU A 82 21.77 -3.19 1.94
N GLU A 83 22.38 -2.57 2.95
CA GLU A 83 22.76 -1.15 2.91
C GLU A 83 23.74 -0.81 1.78
N SER A 84 24.55 -1.76 1.36
CA SER A 84 25.50 -1.61 0.25
C SER A 84 24.85 -1.27 -1.08
N ASN A 85 23.57 -1.61 -1.25
CA ASN A 85 22.80 -1.39 -2.48
C ASN A 85 22.11 -0.02 -2.52
N ILE A 86 22.23 0.79 -1.46
CA ILE A 86 21.56 2.08 -1.35
C ILE A 86 22.27 3.13 -2.21
N LYS A 87 21.53 3.70 -3.15
CA LYS A 87 21.89 4.92 -3.84
C LYS A 87 21.28 6.12 -3.11
N TRP A 88 22.12 6.86 -2.40
CA TRP A 88 21.70 8.08 -1.74
C TRP A 88 21.62 9.22 -2.73
N ILE A 89 20.46 9.88 -2.82
CA ILE A 89 20.25 11.05 -3.67
C ILE A 89 20.16 12.27 -2.76
N GLU A 90 21.12 13.17 -2.87
CA GLU A 90 21.15 14.41 -2.12
C GLU A 90 20.57 15.55 -2.97
N ASN A 91 19.49 16.16 -2.48
CA ASN A 91 18.98 17.36 -3.11
C ASN A 91 19.83 18.57 -2.66
N LYS A 92 20.46 19.26 -3.60
CA LYS A 92 21.30 20.43 -3.33
C LYS A 92 20.52 21.72 -3.00
N ASN A 93 19.18 21.67 -3.09
CA ASN A 93 18.33 22.82 -2.76
C ASN A 93 18.25 23.01 -1.24
N LYS A 94 18.87 24.06 -0.73
CA LYS A 94 18.90 24.43 0.70
C LYS A 94 17.52 24.70 1.34
N ALA A 95 16.43 24.73 0.56
CA ALA A 95 15.10 25.10 1.05
C ALA A 95 14.33 23.95 1.71
N GLN A 96 14.63 22.68 1.38
CA GLN A 96 13.98 21.52 1.99
C GLN A 96 15.03 20.51 2.45
N SER A 97 15.03 20.23 3.75
CA SER A 97 15.85 19.16 4.32
C SER A 97 15.17 17.83 4.04
N GLN A 98 15.77 17.02 3.19
CA GLN A 98 15.30 15.67 2.86
C GLN A 98 16.45 14.71 2.67
N VAL A 99 16.16 13.44 2.91
CA VAL A 99 17.01 12.30 2.58
C VAL A 99 16.22 11.40 1.66
N TYR A 100 16.83 10.99 0.56
CA TYR A 100 16.23 10.07 -0.40
C TYR A 100 17.19 8.87 -0.58
N ALA A 101 16.68 7.68 -0.27
CA ALA A 101 17.34 6.40 -0.48
C ALA A 101 16.62 5.63 -1.61
N GLN A 102 17.39 5.15 -2.58
CA GLN A 102 16.89 4.35 -3.68
C GLN A 102 17.66 3.03 -3.76
N ILE A 103 16.93 1.93 -3.98
CA ILE A 103 17.48 0.61 -4.27
C ILE A 103 16.84 0.13 -5.57
N GLU A 104 17.67 -0.17 -6.55
CA GLU A 104 17.25 -0.70 -7.85
C GLU A 104 17.79 -2.11 -7.99
N GLU A 105 16.90 -3.08 -8.07
CA GLU A 105 17.18 -4.47 -8.43
C GLU A 105 16.54 -4.76 -9.79
N LYS A 106 16.84 -5.92 -10.38
CA LYS A 106 16.36 -6.27 -11.71
C LYS A 106 14.83 -6.20 -11.85
N ASP A 107 14.13 -6.68 -10.82
CA ASP A 107 12.69 -6.85 -10.86
C ASP A 107 11.98 -6.02 -9.76
N LYS A 108 12.73 -5.24 -8.97
CA LYS A 108 12.22 -4.49 -7.83
C LYS A 108 12.88 -3.11 -7.73
N ASN A 109 12.05 -2.09 -7.57
CA ASN A 109 12.46 -0.72 -7.29
C ASN A 109 11.89 -0.27 -5.95
N ILE A 110 12.75 0.25 -5.08
CA ILE A 110 12.36 0.78 -3.78
C ILE A 110 12.88 2.19 -3.65
N SER A 111 12.02 3.11 -3.28
CA SER A 111 12.40 4.46 -2.91
C SER A 111 11.85 4.86 -1.56
N ILE A 112 12.68 5.49 -0.74
CA ILE A 112 12.31 5.98 0.59
C ILE A 112 12.72 7.44 0.66
N ILE A 113 11.75 8.30 0.94
CA ILE A 113 11.95 9.73 1.13
C ILE A 113 11.57 10.08 2.56
N VAL A 114 12.50 10.71 3.29
CA VAL A 114 12.23 11.31 4.59
C VAL A 114 12.52 12.80 4.48
N ALA A 115 11.54 13.64 4.78
CA ALA A 115 11.68 15.08 4.59
C ALA A 115 10.93 15.88 5.66
N ASN A 116 11.45 17.08 5.97
CA ASN A 116 10.76 18.06 6.79
C ASN A 116 9.78 18.86 5.93
N LYS A 117 8.51 18.86 6.32
CA LYS A 117 7.48 19.70 5.72
C LYS A 117 7.46 21.10 6.35
N SER A 118 7.72 21.16 7.67
CA SER A 118 7.76 22.38 8.44
C SER A 118 8.72 22.25 9.63
N LYS A 119 8.74 23.28 10.51
CA LYS A 119 9.52 23.22 11.76
C LYS A 119 9.02 22.17 12.77
N ASN A 120 7.77 21.74 12.63
CA ASN A 120 7.11 20.84 13.58
C ASN A 120 6.52 19.57 12.91
N GLU A 121 6.79 19.38 11.62
CA GLU A 121 6.21 18.25 10.88
C GLU A 121 7.21 17.72 9.85
N SER A 122 7.36 16.42 9.84
CA SER A 122 8.11 15.66 8.86
C SER A 122 7.24 14.57 8.26
N TYR A 123 7.65 14.00 7.14
CA TYR A 123 6.95 12.89 6.50
C TYR A 123 7.93 11.85 5.97
N ILE A 124 7.44 10.63 5.88
CA ILE A 124 8.10 9.51 5.25
C ILE A 124 7.24 9.07 4.07
N ILE A 125 7.87 8.81 2.92
CA ILE A 125 7.24 8.14 1.78
C ILE A 125 8.06 6.90 1.49
N VAL A 126 7.40 5.75 1.41
CA VAL A 126 7.96 4.49 0.92
C VAL A 126 7.22 4.13 -0.36
N ASP A 127 7.93 3.83 -1.42
CA ASP A 127 7.38 3.40 -2.70
C ASP A 127 8.13 2.15 -3.18
N ILE A 128 7.41 1.04 -3.30
CA ILE A 128 7.93 -0.27 -3.70
C ILE A 128 7.20 -0.70 -4.96
N LEU A 129 7.94 -0.95 -6.02
CA LEU A 129 7.42 -1.51 -7.26
C LEU A 129 8.14 -2.84 -7.51
N GLU A 130 7.36 -3.92 -7.69
CA GLU A 130 7.85 -5.27 -7.96
C GLU A 130 7.15 -5.82 -9.20
N ASN A 131 7.90 -6.31 -10.19
CA ASN A 131 7.37 -6.75 -11.48
C ASN A 131 7.52 -8.25 -11.77
N LYS A 132 7.94 -9.05 -10.78
CA LYS A 132 8.13 -10.50 -10.96
C LYS A 132 7.15 -11.34 -10.17
N VAL A 133 6.90 -10.98 -8.92
CA VAL A 133 6.12 -11.77 -7.96
C VAL A 133 5.08 -10.88 -7.32
N TYR A 134 3.83 -11.36 -7.20
CA TYR A 134 2.75 -10.62 -6.52
C TYR A 134 2.19 -11.34 -5.29
N LYS A 135 2.57 -12.61 -5.08
CA LYS A 135 2.02 -13.41 -3.97
C LYS A 135 2.54 -13.01 -2.59
N ASP A 136 3.65 -12.30 -2.56
CA ASP A 136 4.29 -11.79 -1.34
C ASP A 136 3.83 -10.37 -0.94
N ILE A 137 2.90 -9.78 -1.71
CA ILE A 137 2.42 -8.40 -1.46
C ILE A 137 1.90 -8.20 -0.02
N VAL A 138 1.31 -9.24 0.57
CA VAL A 138 0.80 -9.19 1.96
C VAL A 138 1.93 -9.10 2.97
N ASP A 139 2.99 -9.88 2.75
CA ASP A 139 4.14 -9.90 3.64
C ASP A 139 4.90 -8.58 3.57
N ILE A 140 5.10 -8.05 2.36
CA ILE A 140 5.72 -6.73 2.15
C ILE A 140 4.85 -5.61 2.74
N TYR A 141 3.53 -5.65 2.55
CA TYR A 141 2.61 -4.70 3.18
C TYR A 141 2.82 -4.64 4.69
N ARG A 142 2.84 -5.81 5.37
CA ARG A 142 3.04 -5.89 6.83
C ARG A 142 4.41 -5.36 7.27
N VAL A 143 5.46 -5.70 6.52
CA VAL A 143 6.80 -5.19 6.83
C VAL A 143 6.81 -3.67 6.74
N VAL A 144 6.23 -3.08 5.70
CA VAL A 144 6.13 -1.62 5.52
C VAL A 144 5.30 -1.00 6.65
N GLU A 145 4.10 -1.55 6.94
CA GLU A 145 3.23 -1.08 8.02
C GLU A 145 3.97 -1.08 9.37
N ASN A 146 4.57 -2.21 9.73
CA ASN A 146 5.28 -2.35 11.00
C ASN A 146 6.49 -1.43 11.10
N SER A 147 7.28 -1.29 10.02
CA SER A 147 8.46 -0.42 10.02
C SER A 147 8.10 1.06 10.16
N LEU A 148 6.97 1.49 9.60
CA LEU A 148 6.50 2.86 9.70
C LEU A 148 5.83 3.17 11.05
N ASN A 149 5.10 2.20 11.62
CA ASN A 149 4.46 2.35 12.94
C ASN A 149 5.46 2.53 14.09
N ILE A 150 6.74 2.16 13.92
CA ILE A 150 7.80 2.47 14.88
C ILE A 150 8.05 3.99 14.98
N HIS A 151 7.81 4.71 13.89
CA HIS A 151 8.13 6.14 13.77
C HIS A 151 6.91 7.04 13.87
N SER A 152 5.70 6.52 13.65
CA SER A 152 4.46 7.33 13.57
C SER A 152 3.21 6.49 13.83
N ASP A 153 2.22 7.13 14.46
CA ASP A 153 0.87 6.56 14.65
C ASP A 153 -0.07 6.82 13.45
N ARG A 154 0.42 7.54 12.42
CA ARG A 154 -0.37 7.89 11.22
C ARG A 154 0.34 7.34 9.99
N VAL A 155 -0.11 6.20 9.54
CA VAL A 155 0.42 5.51 8.35
C VAL A 155 -0.71 5.24 7.39
N ASP A 156 -0.59 5.75 6.16
CA ASP A 156 -1.50 5.49 5.04
C ASP A 156 -0.80 4.58 4.04
N ILE A 157 -1.37 3.42 3.71
CA ILE A 157 -0.79 2.48 2.74
C ILE A 157 -1.74 2.27 1.57
N TYR A 158 -1.19 2.37 0.38
CA TYR A 158 -1.85 2.17 -0.90
C TYR A 158 -1.18 1.01 -1.62
N THR A 159 -1.97 0.07 -2.11
CA THR A 159 -1.47 -1.05 -2.90
C THR A 159 -2.16 -1.10 -4.24
N CYS A 160 -1.45 -1.51 -5.27
CA CYS A 160 -1.98 -1.66 -6.61
C CYS A 160 -1.40 -2.91 -7.28
N LEU A 161 -2.27 -3.81 -7.76
CA LEU A 161 -1.91 -4.87 -8.70
C LEU A 161 -2.22 -4.41 -10.11
N ALA A 162 -1.24 -4.51 -11.00
CA ALA A 162 -1.36 -4.16 -12.40
C ALA A 162 -1.18 -5.38 -13.32
N GLY A 163 -2.06 -5.51 -14.28
CA GLY A 163 -1.98 -6.50 -15.33
C GLY A 163 -2.24 -5.91 -16.70
N GLU A 164 -1.99 -6.70 -17.74
CA GLU A 164 -2.24 -6.28 -19.12
C GLU A 164 -2.96 -7.34 -19.94
N TYR A 165 -3.58 -6.89 -21.02
CA TYR A 165 -4.08 -7.69 -22.13
C TYR A 165 -3.44 -7.21 -23.43
N GLU A 166 -3.00 -8.13 -24.29
CA GLU A 166 -2.26 -7.82 -25.53
C GLU A 166 -3.03 -7.07 -26.62
N LYS A 167 -4.30 -6.67 -26.36
CA LYS A 167 -5.16 -6.03 -27.36
C LYS A 167 -6.05 -4.97 -26.73
N LYS A 168 -6.58 -4.09 -27.58
CA LYS A 168 -7.75 -3.29 -27.22
C LYS A 168 -8.92 -4.26 -26.95
N LEU A 169 -9.40 -4.27 -25.71
CA LEU A 169 -10.58 -5.02 -25.37
C LEU A 169 -11.81 -4.35 -25.96
N GLN A 170 -12.83 -5.15 -26.34
CA GLN A 170 -14.12 -4.60 -26.74
C GLN A 170 -14.84 -4.00 -25.52
N VAL A 171 -15.69 -2.99 -25.74
CA VAL A 171 -16.37 -2.26 -24.66
C VAL A 171 -17.15 -3.20 -23.70
N ASN A 172 -17.86 -4.18 -24.23
CA ASN A 172 -18.57 -5.18 -23.43
C ASN A 172 -17.63 -6.04 -22.54
N LYS A 173 -16.38 -6.20 -22.95
CA LYS A 173 -15.36 -6.92 -22.17
C LYS A 173 -14.91 -6.14 -20.95
N TYR A 174 -14.88 -4.80 -21.02
CA TYR A 174 -14.61 -3.97 -19.85
C TYR A 174 -15.65 -4.21 -18.76
N ASP A 175 -16.93 -4.15 -19.10
CA ASP A 175 -18.02 -4.36 -18.16
C ASP A 175 -18.00 -5.77 -17.56
N ASP A 176 -17.76 -6.81 -18.36
CA ASP A 176 -17.64 -8.18 -17.87
C ASP A 176 -16.53 -8.32 -16.82
N ILE A 177 -15.35 -7.71 -17.08
CA ILE A 177 -14.21 -7.74 -16.15
C ILE A 177 -14.53 -6.96 -14.88
N LEU A 178 -15.08 -5.75 -15.02
CA LEU A 178 -15.42 -4.88 -13.89
C LEU A 178 -16.48 -5.54 -12.99
N GLN A 179 -17.54 -6.10 -13.58
CA GLN A 179 -18.58 -6.82 -12.82
C GLN A 179 -18.00 -8.04 -12.11
N LYS A 180 -17.10 -8.79 -12.77
CA LYS A 180 -16.43 -9.93 -12.15
C LYS A 180 -15.58 -9.53 -10.95
N ILE A 181 -14.83 -8.43 -11.06
CA ILE A 181 -14.03 -7.90 -9.95
C ILE A 181 -14.95 -7.47 -8.80
N LEU A 182 -15.97 -6.65 -9.08
CA LEU A 182 -16.92 -6.19 -8.07
C LEU A 182 -17.61 -7.36 -7.36
N TYR A 183 -18.04 -8.37 -8.11
CA TYR A 183 -18.65 -9.58 -7.55
C TYR A 183 -17.71 -10.36 -6.66
N ASN A 184 -16.50 -10.67 -7.16
CA ASN A 184 -15.51 -11.44 -6.42
C ASN A 184 -15.03 -10.73 -5.15
N MET A 185 -15.00 -9.39 -5.20
CA MET A 185 -14.60 -8.55 -4.07
C MET A 185 -15.76 -8.19 -3.14
N ASN A 186 -16.98 -8.71 -3.36
CA ASN A 186 -18.18 -8.33 -2.63
C ASN A 186 -18.28 -6.79 -2.48
N ALA A 187 -18.02 -6.09 -3.58
CA ALA A 187 -17.85 -4.64 -3.61
C ALA A 187 -19.08 -3.96 -4.23
N LYS A 188 -19.42 -2.82 -3.65
CA LYS A 188 -20.45 -1.91 -4.19
C LYS A 188 -19.76 -0.75 -4.89
N GLU A 189 -20.10 -0.54 -6.18
CA GLU A 189 -19.71 0.65 -6.93
C GLU A 189 -20.30 1.91 -6.27
N ILE A 190 -19.48 2.94 -6.12
CA ILE A 190 -19.81 4.24 -5.54
C ILE A 190 -19.81 5.30 -6.62
N ASP A 191 -18.77 5.27 -7.49
CA ASP A 191 -18.59 6.23 -8.55
C ASP A 191 -17.88 5.58 -9.74
N ARG A 192 -18.15 6.12 -10.94
CA ARG A 192 -17.59 5.67 -12.21
C ARG A 192 -17.19 6.86 -13.07
N VAL A 193 -15.97 6.83 -13.57
CA VAL A 193 -15.49 7.72 -14.62
C VAL A 193 -15.27 6.87 -15.87
N GLU A 194 -15.83 7.28 -17.00
CA GLU A 194 -15.73 6.56 -18.26
C GLU A 194 -15.39 7.52 -19.38
N GLU A 195 -14.32 7.22 -20.10
CA GLU A 195 -13.82 7.94 -21.28
C GLU A 195 -13.54 6.92 -22.39
N GLU A 196 -13.23 7.37 -23.60
CA GLU A 196 -13.06 6.51 -24.79
C GLU A 196 -12.09 5.32 -24.58
N ASN A 197 -10.98 5.56 -23.87
CA ASN A 197 -9.92 4.58 -23.65
C ASN A 197 -9.64 4.30 -22.17
N PHE A 198 -10.53 4.75 -21.28
CA PHE A 198 -10.30 4.68 -19.84
C PHE A 198 -11.62 4.52 -19.06
N ILE A 199 -11.64 3.57 -18.13
CA ILE A 199 -12.71 3.43 -17.15
C ILE A 199 -12.06 3.34 -15.77
N SER A 200 -12.60 4.10 -14.81
CA SER A 200 -12.25 3.98 -13.40
C SER A 200 -13.49 3.80 -12.55
N ILE A 201 -13.48 2.78 -11.70
CA ILE A 201 -14.51 2.52 -10.72
C ILE A 201 -13.96 2.73 -9.32
N THR A 202 -14.65 3.53 -8.55
CA THR A 202 -14.44 3.71 -7.11
C THR A 202 -15.50 2.92 -6.37
N ALA A 203 -15.08 2.04 -5.44
CA ALA A 203 -15.97 1.09 -4.80
C ALA A 203 -15.64 0.88 -3.31
N PHE A 204 -16.58 0.25 -2.60
CA PHE A 204 -16.40 -0.21 -1.24
C PHE A 204 -16.65 -1.72 -1.15
N SER A 205 -15.66 -2.46 -0.69
CA SER A 205 -15.74 -3.88 -0.36
C SER A 205 -15.85 -4.07 1.15
N LYS A 206 -16.76 -4.94 1.58
CA LYS A 206 -16.89 -5.33 2.99
C LYS A 206 -15.79 -6.30 3.43
N ASP A 207 -15.14 -6.94 2.48
CA ASP A 207 -14.17 -8.01 2.72
C ASP A 207 -12.73 -7.47 2.82
N ILE A 208 -12.49 -6.26 2.30
CA ILE A 208 -11.23 -5.53 2.49
C ILE A 208 -11.29 -4.80 3.85
N LYS A 209 -10.41 -5.20 4.77
CA LYS A 209 -10.31 -4.64 6.12
C LYS A 209 -9.11 -3.71 6.30
N THR A 210 -8.55 -3.24 5.20
CA THR A 210 -7.55 -2.17 5.21
C THR A 210 -8.22 -0.80 5.41
N ASP A 211 -7.40 0.25 5.49
CA ASP A 211 -7.89 1.62 5.59
C ASP A 211 -8.80 1.97 4.42
N TYR A 212 -9.72 2.87 4.69
CA TYR A 212 -10.60 3.44 3.70
C TYR A 212 -10.40 4.96 3.63
N ILE A 213 -10.70 5.52 2.49
CA ILE A 213 -10.83 6.98 2.34
C ILE A 213 -12.31 7.36 2.30
N GLU A 214 -12.62 8.61 2.66
CA GLU A 214 -13.95 9.19 2.49
C GLU A 214 -14.02 9.95 1.16
N TYR A 215 -14.97 9.57 0.31
CA TYR A 215 -15.21 10.19 -0.99
C TYR A 215 -16.70 10.39 -1.20
N LEU A 216 -17.13 11.64 -1.44
CA LEU A 216 -18.54 12.01 -1.60
C LEU A 216 -19.46 11.48 -0.47
N GLY A 217 -18.97 11.49 0.78
CA GLY A 217 -19.70 10.98 1.95
C GLY A 217 -19.78 9.45 2.04
N ASN A 218 -19.09 8.71 1.18
CA ASN A 218 -19.01 7.26 1.21
C ASN A 218 -17.60 6.80 1.59
N LYS A 219 -17.52 5.62 2.23
CA LYS A 219 -16.24 4.92 2.43
C LYS A 219 -15.80 4.26 1.13
N VAL A 220 -14.53 4.36 0.80
CA VAL A 220 -13.90 3.77 -0.38
C VAL A 220 -12.65 3.02 0.05
N ASN A 221 -12.54 1.76 -0.35
CA ASN A 221 -11.37 0.91 -0.11
C ASN A 221 -10.97 0.04 -1.31
N LEU A 222 -11.60 0.26 -2.45
CA LEU A 222 -11.30 -0.41 -3.70
C LEU A 222 -11.42 0.57 -4.87
N ASN A 223 -10.42 0.59 -5.72
CA ASN A 223 -10.45 1.33 -6.98
C ASN A 223 -9.94 0.43 -8.11
N ILE A 224 -10.66 0.43 -9.23
CA ILE A 224 -10.37 -0.40 -10.40
C ILE A 224 -10.22 0.54 -11.58
N GLY A 225 -9.10 0.43 -12.31
CA GLY A 225 -8.86 1.18 -13.53
C GLY A 225 -8.62 0.26 -14.71
N ILE A 226 -9.21 0.54 -15.86
CA ILE A 226 -8.89 -0.10 -17.15
C ILE A 226 -8.55 1.00 -18.13
N ARG A 227 -7.37 0.90 -18.76
CA ARG A 227 -6.89 1.89 -19.73
C ARG A 227 -6.28 1.20 -20.94
N TYR A 228 -6.74 1.58 -22.13
CA TYR A 228 -6.07 1.22 -23.38
C TYR A 228 -4.99 2.24 -23.72
N SER A 229 -3.77 1.75 -23.99
CA SER A 229 -2.65 2.55 -24.50
C SER A 229 -2.54 2.35 -26.00
N GLU A 230 -2.79 3.41 -26.78
CA GLU A 230 -2.65 3.36 -28.23
C GLU A 230 -1.20 3.16 -28.68
N ASN A 231 -0.24 3.69 -27.91
CA ASN A 231 1.19 3.59 -28.23
C ASN A 231 1.73 2.16 -28.02
N GLU A 232 1.20 1.45 -27.03
CA GLU A 232 1.63 0.09 -26.68
C GLU A 232 0.71 -0.97 -27.28
N GLU A 233 -0.44 -0.55 -27.83
CA GLU A 233 -1.53 -1.42 -28.32
C GLU A 233 -2.03 -2.43 -27.30
N LYS A 234 -1.97 -2.05 -25.99
CA LYS A 234 -2.28 -2.91 -24.84
C LYS A 234 -3.36 -2.29 -23.97
N THR A 235 -4.14 -3.14 -23.33
CA THR A 235 -5.08 -2.72 -22.28
C THR A 235 -4.51 -3.05 -20.92
N MET A 236 -4.26 -2.03 -20.12
CA MET A 236 -3.84 -2.16 -18.72
C MET A 236 -5.05 -2.26 -17.80
N ILE A 237 -4.94 -3.07 -16.77
CA ILE A 237 -5.89 -3.15 -15.66
C ILE A 237 -5.18 -2.96 -14.34
N TYR A 238 -5.82 -2.21 -13.45
CA TYR A 238 -5.32 -1.90 -12.12
C TYR A 238 -6.40 -2.25 -11.08
N ILE A 239 -6.01 -2.96 -10.03
CA ILE A 239 -6.86 -3.21 -8.85
C ILE A 239 -6.10 -2.68 -7.64
N ALA A 240 -6.64 -1.66 -6.98
CA ALA A 240 -5.96 -0.94 -5.92
C ALA A 240 -6.80 -0.84 -4.64
N THR A 241 -6.12 -0.77 -3.51
CA THR A 241 -6.69 -0.50 -2.20
C THR A 241 -5.90 0.62 -1.49
N PRO A 242 -6.55 1.66 -0.96
CA PRO A 242 -7.94 2.05 -1.20
C PRO A 242 -8.15 2.67 -2.58
N ILE A 243 -7.13 3.31 -3.18
CA ILE A 243 -7.16 3.94 -4.50
C ILE A 243 -5.85 3.77 -5.25
N ILE A 244 -5.88 3.91 -6.57
CA ILE A 244 -4.67 3.94 -7.41
C ILE A 244 -3.87 5.21 -7.08
N LYS A 245 -2.61 5.04 -6.68
CA LYS A 245 -1.66 6.13 -6.39
C LYS A 245 -0.34 5.93 -7.14
N LEU A 246 -0.44 5.59 -8.41
CA LEU A 246 0.72 5.50 -9.29
C LEU A 246 1.07 6.89 -9.81
N ASP A 247 2.36 7.22 -9.85
CA ASP A 247 2.85 8.38 -10.58
C ASP A 247 2.94 7.96 -12.06
N TYR A 248 2.08 8.57 -12.91
CA TYR A 248 2.02 8.33 -14.36
C TYR A 248 3.02 9.23 -15.10
#